data_ec006d95759160eb96c9b82405e60168
#
_entry.id   ec006d95759160eb96c9b82405e60168
#
_cell.length_a   1.000
_cell.length_b   1.000
_cell.length_c   1.000
_cell.angle_alpha   90.00
_cell.angle_beta   90.00
_cell.angle_gamma   90.00
#
_symmetry.space_group_name_H-M   'P 1'
#
loop_
_entity.id
_entity.type
_entity.pdbx_description
1 polymer ?
#
loop_
_entity_poly.entity_id
_entity_poly.type
_entity_poly.pdbx_seq_one_letter_code
_entity_poly.pdbx_strand_id
1 'polypeptide(L)'
;NVLEHHANVTFDLSDGAPPEETRRALATENWDMPVVVTTAVQLFESIYASRSSKCRKLHNLANSVIIFDEAQMLPLSHLKPCVAAMASLTEQFHSTVVLCTATQPSLDDLLHTYAPGCPVTELCSQTAGLYGKFRQVCFRQAGTLTDEALAEELSVQEQVLCIVNSRKAAQTVFARLPREGSFHLS
;
A
#
# COMPACT_ATOMS: atom_id res chain seq x y z
N ASN A 1 -8.76 -16.62 -13.86
CA ASN A 1 -8.77 -15.40 -14.68
C ASN A 1 -8.43 -14.18 -13.85
N VAL A 2 -7.14 -14.05 -13.50
CA VAL A 2 -6.58 -12.90 -12.77
C VAL A 2 -5.53 -12.26 -13.68
N LEU A 3 -5.60 -10.93 -13.81
CA LEU A 3 -4.59 -10.12 -14.46
C LEU A 3 -3.69 -9.50 -13.41
N GLU A 4 -2.39 -9.73 -13.50
CA GLU A 4 -1.36 -9.04 -12.73
C GLU A 4 -0.75 -7.95 -13.61
N HIS A 5 -0.74 -6.68 -13.12
CA HIS A 5 -0.25 -5.54 -13.88
C HIS A 5 0.51 -4.55 -12.99
N HIS A 6 1.82 -4.64 -12.98
CA HIS A 6 2.75 -3.73 -12.31
C HIS A 6 4.12 -3.72 -13.02
N ALA A 7 5.02 -2.85 -12.59
CA ALA A 7 6.31 -2.60 -13.27
C ALA A 7 7.21 -3.84 -13.44
N ASN A 8 7.04 -4.87 -12.60
CA ASN A 8 7.87 -6.07 -12.64
C ASN A 8 7.29 -7.21 -13.52
N VAL A 9 6.07 -7.01 -14.06
CA VAL A 9 5.45 -7.97 -14.98
C VAL A 9 5.82 -7.61 -16.39
N THR A 10 6.43 -8.55 -17.08
CA THR A 10 6.76 -8.45 -18.52
C THR A 10 6.03 -9.56 -19.26
N PHE A 11 5.46 -9.24 -20.42
CA PHE A 11 4.83 -10.20 -21.31
C PHE A 11 5.73 -10.44 -22.49
N ASP A 12 5.87 -11.71 -22.90
CA ASP A 12 6.55 -12.04 -24.15
C ASP A 12 5.60 -11.76 -25.32
N LEU A 13 5.99 -10.81 -26.16
CA LEU A 13 5.25 -10.41 -27.37
C LEU A 13 6.03 -10.80 -28.65
N SER A 14 6.98 -11.72 -28.56
CA SER A 14 7.74 -12.21 -29.72
C SER A 14 6.84 -12.98 -30.70
N ASP A 15 7.28 -13.06 -31.97
CA ASP A 15 6.63 -13.91 -32.97
C ASP A 15 6.70 -15.38 -32.51
N GLY A 16 5.56 -15.93 -32.10
CA GLY A 16 5.45 -17.29 -31.54
C GLY A 16 5.07 -17.34 -30.05
N ALA A 17 4.88 -16.20 -29.39
CA ALA A 17 4.37 -16.15 -28.03
C ALA A 17 2.99 -16.84 -27.92
N PRO A 18 2.69 -17.52 -26.80
CA PRO A 18 1.39 -18.15 -26.60
C PRO A 18 0.25 -17.13 -26.76
N PRO A 19 -0.87 -17.48 -27.43
CA PRO A 19 -1.99 -16.57 -27.60
C PRO A 19 -2.55 -16.01 -26.28
N GLU A 20 -2.35 -16.74 -25.18
CA GLU A 20 -2.77 -16.36 -23.85
C GLU A 20 -1.91 -15.21 -23.29
N GLU A 21 -0.63 -15.17 -23.55
CA GLU A 21 0.25 -14.05 -23.16
C GLU A 21 -0.09 -12.78 -23.93
N THR A 22 -0.30 -12.89 -25.23
CA THR A 22 -0.76 -11.76 -26.05
C THR A 22 -2.09 -11.22 -25.55
N ARG A 23 -3.04 -12.10 -25.20
CA ARG A 23 -4.32 -11.69 -24.61
C ARG A 23 -4.16 -10.97 -23.28
N ARG A 24 -3.29 -11.48 -22.40
CA ARG A 24 -2.99 -10.83 -21.11
C ARG A 24 -2.32 -9.47 -21.31
N ALA A 25 -1.36 -9.37 -22.22
CA ALA A 25 -0.73 -8.10 -22.56
C ALA A 25 -1.74 -7.05 -23.03
N LEU A 26 -2.65 -7.43 -23.94
CA LEU A 26 -3.71 -6.55 -24.40
C LEU A 26 -4.69 -6.17 -23.28
N ALA A 27 -4.98 -7.10 -22.36
CA ALA A 27 -5.84 -6.84 -21.22
C ALA A 27 -5.22 -5.83 -20.23
N THR A 28 -3.88 -5.64 -20.20
CA THR A 28 -3.26 -4.59 -19.38
C THR A 28 -3.55 -3.18 -19.87
N GLU A 29 -3.90 -3.01 -21.14
CA GLU A 29 -4.18 -1.70 -21.69
C GLU A 29 -5.50 -1.11 -21.17
N ASN A 30 -6.50 -1.95 -20.93
CA ASN A 30 -7.84 -1.52 -20.54
C ASN A 30 -8.37 -2.16 -19.25
N TRP A 31 -7.67 -3.17 -18.68
CA TRP A 31 -8.10 -3.94 -17.51
C TRP A 31 -9.42 -4.71 -17.72
N ASP A 32 -9.65 -5.19 -18.93
CA ASP A 32 -10.83 -6.00 -19.27
C ASP A 32 -10.68 -7.44 -18.76
N MET A 33 -10.64 -7.57 -17.43
CA MET A 33 -10.54 -8.85 -16.73
C MET A 33 -11.34 -8.79 -15.41
N PRO A 34 -11.95 -9.92 -15.01
CA PRO A 34 -12.79 -9.97 -13.81
C PRO A 34 -12.04 -9.61 -12.52
N VAL A 35 -10.76 -9.93 -12.44
CA VAL A 35 -9.89 -9.62 -11.30
C VAL A 35 -8.59 -9.05 -11.83
N VAL A 36 -8.23 -7.88 -11.34
CA VAL A 36 -6.98 -7.20 -11.66
C VAL A 36 -6.22 -6.93 -10.38
N VAL A 37 -4.97 -7.39 -10.30
CA VAL A 37 -4.04 -7.09 -9.22
C VAL A 37 -3.01 -6.08 -9.74
N THR A 38 -2.94 -4.93 -9.10
CA THR A 38 -2.08 -3.84 -9.54
C THR A 38 -1.56 -3.03 -8.34
N THR A 39 -0.68 -2.08 -8.59
CA THR A 39 -0.20 -1.16 -7.54
C THR A 39 -1.07 0.09 -7.47
N ALA A 40 -1.13 0.71 -6.29
CA ALA A 40 -1.81 2.00 -6.12
C ALA A 40 -1.25 3.07 -7.09
N VAL A 41 0.07 3.07 -7.32
CA VAL A 41 0.72 3.98 -8.28
C VAL A 41 0.14 3.80 -9.68
N GLN A 42 0.05 2.57 -10.17
CA GLN A 42 -0.47 2.28 -11.51
C GLN A 42 -1.96 2.68 -11.66
N LEU A 43 -2.75 2.49 -10.60
CA LEU A 43 -4.15 2.92 -10.56
C LEU A 43 -4.24 4.46 -10.67
N PHE A 44 -3.59 5.18 -9.76
CA PHE A 44 -3.68 6.65 -9.74
C PHE A 44 -3.05 7.30 -10.97
N GLU A 45 -1.93 6.76 -11.50
CA GLU A 45 -1.39 7.19 -12.78
C GLU A 45 -2.37 7.00 -13.93
N SER A 46 -3.20 5.96 -13.90
CA SER A 46 -4.21 5.74 -14.93
C SER A 46 -5.38 6.71 -14.81
N ILE A 47 -5.78 7.05 -13.59
CA ILE A 47 -6.88 8.01 -13.32
C ILE A 47 -6.46 9.44 -13.71
N TYR A 48 -5.25 9.85 -13.37
CA TYR A 48 -4.75 11.21 -13.60
C TYR A 48 -3.95 11.37 -14.90
N ALA A 49 -3.94 10.35 -15.76
CA ALA A 49 -3.20 10.41 -17.01
C ALA A 49 -3.80 11.44 -17.98
N SER A 50 -2.91 12.15 -18.66
CA SER A 50 -3.26 13.03 -19.78
C SER A 50 -3.34 12.29 -21.12
N ARG A 51 -2.80 11.07 -21.19
CA ARG A 51 -2.76 10.25 -22.42
C ARG A 51 -3.98 9.33 -22.49
N SER A 52 -4.71 9.36 -23.60
CA SER A 52 -5.89 8.54 -23.84
C SER A 52 -5.64 7.03 -23.68
N SER A 53 -4.45 6.56 -24.04
CA SER A 53 -4.05 5.15 -23.88
C SER A 53 -4.06 4.71 -22.41
N LYS A 54 -3.67 5.57 -21.48
CA LYS A 54 -3.70 5.26 -20.04
C LYS A 54 -5.12 5.38 -19.47
N CYS A 55 -5.95 6.28 -19.99
CA CYS A 55 -7.33 6.50 -19.54
C CYS A 55 -8.29 5.38 -19.93
N ARG A 56 -7.91 4.47 -20.83
CA ARG A 56 -8.77 3.34 -21.26
C ARG A 56 -9.25 2.45 -20.11
N LYS A 57 -8.51 2.42 -19.02
CA LYS A 57 -8.82 1.60 -17.84
C LYS A 57 -10.03 2.11 -17.05
N LEU A 58 -10.34 3.40 -17.16
CA LEU A 58 -11.38 4.05 -16.34
C LEU A 58 -12.77 3.43 -16.53
N HIS A 59 -13.12 2.99 -17.75
CA HIS A 59 -14.44 2.41 -17.99
C HIS A 59 -14.61 1.05 -17.28
N ASN A 60 -13.54 0.29 -17.07
CA ASN A 60 -13.58 -0.98 -16.34
C ASN A 60 -13.45 -0.81 -14.82
N LEU A 61 -13.15 0.41 -14.35
CA LEU A 61 -13.25 0.75 -12.93
C LEU A 61 -14.69 1.07 -12.52
N ALA A 62 -15.56 1.45 -13.45
CA ALA A 62 -16.95 1.71 -13.15
C ALA A 62 -17.67 0.41 -12.70
N ASN A 63 -18.54 0.53 -11.68
CA ASN A 63 -19.26 -0.58 -11.07
C ASN A 63 -18.36 -1.72 -10.54
N SER A 64 -17.13 -1.42 -10.19
CA SER A 64 -16.17 -2.38 -9.65
C SER A 64 -16.03 -2.28 -8.13
N VAL A 65 -15.37 -3.28 -7.55
CA VAL A 65 -14.88 -3.23 -6.17
C VAL A 65 -13.38 -3.03 -6.20
N ILE A 66 -12.90 -1.96 -5.58
CA ILE A 66 -11.49 -1.57 -5.55
C ILE A 66 -11.00 -1.72 -4.11
N ILE A 67 -10.08 -2.65 -3.90
CA ILE A 67 -9.52 -2.95 -2.58
C ILE A 67 -8.11 -2.37 -2.50
N PHE A 68 -7.91 -1.42 -1.59
CA PHE A 68 -6.58 -0.93 -1.23
C PHE A 68 -6.07 -1.70 -0.03
N ASP A 69 -5.14 -2.60 -0.27
CA ASP A 69 -4.42 -3.25 0.81
C ASP A 69 -3.27 -2.34 1.28
N GLU A 70 -2.98 -2.36 2.59
CA GLU A 70 -1.99 -1.47 3.22
C GLU A 70 -2.26 0.01 2.91
N ALA A 71 -3.52 0.46 3.04
CA ALA A 71 -3.94 1.82 2.67
C ALA A 71 -3.14 2.94 3.38
N GLN A 72 -2.51 2.66 4.54
CA GLN A 72 -1.61 3.61 5.20
C GLN A 72 -0.32 3.89 4.42
N MET A 73 0.01 3.06 3.40
CA MET A 73 1.16 3.28 2.51
C MET A 73 0.90 4.29 1.40
N LEU A 74 -0.31 4.84 1.30
CA LEU A 74 -0.61 5.92 0.36
C LEU A 74 0.31 7.13 0.63
N PRO A 75 0.92 7.72 -0.41
CA PRO A 75 1.90 8.77 -0.23
C PRO A 75 1.26 10.03 0.35
N LEU A 76 1.73 10.48 1.50
CA LEU A 76 1.21 11.65 2.22
C LEU A 76 1.20 12.92 1.36
N SER A 77 2.23 13.11 0.52
CA SER A 77 2.32 14.26 -0.42
C SER A 77 1.21 14.27 -1.47
N HIS A 78 0.61 13.12 -1.78
CA HIS A 78 -0.44 12.96 -2.78
C HIS A 78 -1.76 12.41 -2.19
N LEU A 79 -1.88 12.42 -0.86
CA LEU A 79 -3.05 11.84 -0.19
C LEU A 79 -4.36 12.53 -0.61
N LYS A 80 -4.37 13.86 -0.70
CA LYS A 80 -5.55 14.61 -1.14
C LYS A 80 -6.05 14.20 -2.53
N PRO A 81 -5.23 14.18 -3.60
CA PRO A 81 -5.68 13.67 -4.89
C PRO A 81 -6.07 12.19 -4.84
N CYS A 82 -5.40 11.34 -4.07
CA CYS A 82 -5.80 9.94 -3.93
C CYS A 82 -7.22 9.82 -3.35
N VAL A 83 -7.52 10.54 -2.28
CA VAL A 83 -8.87 10.54 -1.66
C VAL A 83 -9.91 11.15 -2.60
N ALA A 84 -9.58 12.25 -3.31
CA ALA A 84 -10.49 12.84 -4.30
C ALA A 84 -10.81 11.87 -5.45
N ALA A 85 -9.84 11.09 -5.91
CA ALA A 85 -10.06 10.05 -6.92
C ALA A 85 -10.96 8.94 -6.39
N MET A 86 -10.74 8.45 -5.17
CA MET A 86 -11.60 7.45 -4.53
C MET A 86 -13.04 7.96 -4.38
N ALA A 87 -13.21 9.21 -3.95
CA ALA A 87 -14.51 9.87 -3.88
C ALA A 87 -15.22 9.90 -5.24
N SER A 88 -14.53 10.30 -6.31
CA SER A 88 -15.08 10.32 -7.65
C SER A 88 -15.45 8.91 -8.14
N LEU A 89 -14.65 7.90 -7.85
CA LEU A 89 -14.93 6.51 -8.20
C LEU A 89 -16.22 6.01 -7.51
N THR A 90 -16.44 6.36 -6.25
CA THR A 90 -17.65 5.98 -5.53
C THR A 90 -18.89 6.76 -5.98
N GLU A 91 -18.80 8.09 -6.11
CA GLU A 91 -19.94 8.94 -6.39
C GLU A 91 -20.36 8.93 -7.87
N GLN A 92 -19.39 8.93 -8.78
CA GLN A 92 -19.66 9.11 -10.21
C GLN A 92 -19.58 7.80 -11.01
N PHE A 93 -18.73 6.88 -10.58
CA PHE A 93 -18.51 5.61 -11.28
C PHE A 93 -19.20 4.43 -10.60
N HIS A 94 -19.93 4.67 -9.51
CA HIS A 94 -20.69 3.64 -8.77
C HIS A 94 -19.80 2.47 -8.29
N SER A 95 -18.53 2.73 -8.03
CA SER A 95 -17.59 1.73 -7.55
C SER A 95 -17.62 1.68 -6.01
N THR A 96 -17.26 0.54 -5.46
CA THR A 96 -17.07 0.38 -4.01
C THR A 96 -15.59 0.42 -3.70
N VAL A 97 -15.17 1.31 -2.81
CA VAL A 97 -13.77 1.37 -2.34
C VAL A 97 -13.68 0.73 -0.96
N VAL A 98 -12.77 -0.22 -0.81
CA VAL A 98 -12.47 -0.91 0.46
C VAL A 98 -11.04 -0.56 0.86
N LEU A 99 -10.86 -0.04 2.08
CA LEU A 99 -9.55 0.27 2.63
C LEU A 99 -9.19 -0.77 3.68
N CYS A 100 -8.16 -1.57 3.38
CA CYS A 100 -7.59 -2.52 4.32
C CYS A 100 -6.30 -1.93 4.91
N THR A 101 -6.19 -1.92 6.23
CA THR A 101 -5.04 -1.28 6.90
C THR A 101 -4.81 -1.88 8.27
N ALA A 102 -3.56 -2.07 8.65
CA ALA A 102 -3.19 -2.48 10.01
C ALA A 102 -3.34 -1.33 11.03
N THR A 103 -3.16 -0.09 10.57
CA THR A 103 -3.31 1.13 11.37
C THR A 103 -4.21 2.08 10.62
N GLN A 104 -5.39 2.36 11.17
CA GLN A 104 -6.38 3.21 10.51
C GLN A 104 -5.81 4.64 10.34
N PRO A 105 -5.52 5.07 9.10
CA PRO A 105 -5.14 6.45 8.86
C PRO A 105 -6.35 7.35 9.12
N SER A 106 -6.12 8.52 9.71
CA SER A 106 -7.18 9.51 9.90
C SER A 106 -7.54 10.15 8.56
N LEU A 107 -8.40 9.48 7.80
CA LEU A 107 -8.90 9.96 6.50
C LEU A 107 -10.26 10.66 6.61
N ASP A 108 -10.86 10.67 7.79
CA ASP A 108 -12.23 11.14 8.01
C ASP A 108 -12.45 12.57 7.51
N ASP A 109 -11.57 13.52 7.85
CA ASP A 109 -11.66 14.91 7.40
C ASP A 109 -11.58 15.04 5.87
N LEU A 110 -10.73 14.23 5.25
CA LEU A 110 -10.58 14.25 3.78
C LEU A 110 -11.77 13.59 3.10
N LEU A 111 -12.28 12.49 3.63
CA LEU A 111 -13.47 11.81 3.13
C LEU A 111 -14.70 12.73 3.27
N HIS A 112 -14.88 13.39 4.39
CA HIS A 112 -15.94 14.39 4.56
C HIS A 112 -15.82 15.55 3.58
N THR A 113 -14.59 15.95 3.22
CA THR A 113 -14.37 17.05 2.28
C THR A 113 -14.66 16.65 0.84
N TYR A 114 -14.22 15.48 0.41
CA TYR A 114 -14.26 15.07 -1.00
C TYR A 114 -15.40 14.12 -1.34
N ALA A 115 -15.98 13.45 -0.36
CA ALA A 115 -17.07 12.49 -0.52
C ALA A 115 -18.16 12.68 0.55
N PRO A 116 -18.74 13.89 0.73
CA PRO A 116 -19.71 14.15 1.79
C PRO A 116 -20.98 13.32 1.68
N GLY A 117 -21.29 12.79 0.49
CA GLY A 117 -22.45 11.94 0.23
C GLY A 117 -22.18 10.43 0.32
N CYS A 118 -20.92 10.02 0.49
CA CYS A 118 -20.56 8.60 0.56
C CYS A 118 -20.56 8.10 2.00
N PRO A 119 -21.39 7.10 2.36
CA PRO A 119 -21.33 6.51 3.68
C PRO A 119 -20.04 5.71 3.85
N VAL A 120 -19.29 5.99 4.92
CA VAL A 120 -18.17 5.17 5.36
C VAL A 120 -18.68 4.14 6.35
N THR A 121 -18.47 2.86 6.06
CA THR A 121 -18.91 1.77 6.90
C THR A 121 -17.71 0.97 7.40
N GLU A 122 -17.57 0.85 8.72
CA GLU A 122 -16.58 -0.04 9.33
C GLU A 122 -17.05 -1.49 9.16
N LEU A 123 -16.27 -2.29 8.43
CA LEU A 123 -16.59 -3.70 8.19
C LEU A 123 -16.35 -4.56 9.42
N CYS A 124 -15.42 -4.17 10.30
CA CYS A 124 -15.14 -4.88 11.54
C CYS A 124 -15.82 -4.19 12.73
N SER A 125 -17.02 -4.60 13.07
CA SER A 125 -17.84 -3.98 14.13
C SER A 125 -17.30 -4.15 15.56
N GLN A 126 -16.31 -5.02 15.79
CA GLN A 126 -15.78 -5.36 17.12
C GLN A 126 -14.31 -4.96 17.31
N THR A 127 -13.85 -3.92 16.62
CA THR A 127 -12.44 -3.46 16.64
C THR A 127 -11.92 -3.24 18.06
N ALA A 128 -12.66 -2.54 18.93
CA ALA A 128 -12.24 -2.27 20.30
C ALA A 128 -12.03 -3.57 21.13
N GLY A 129 -12.91 -4.56 20.97
CA GLY A 129 -12.80 -5.84 21.65
C GLY A 129 -11.63 -6.69 21.12
N LEU A 130 -11.37 -6.61 19.81
CA LEU A 130 -10.24 -7.28 19.17
C LEU A 130 -8.91 -6.67 19.63
N TYR A 131 -8.78 -5.35 19.63
CA TYR A 131 -7.57 -4.68 20.13
C TYR A 131 -7.26 -5.07 21.57
N GLY A 132 -8.27 -5.19 22.45
CA GLY A 132 -8.08 -5.65 23.82
C GLY A 132 -7.54 -7.08 23.91
N LYS A 133 -8.04 -7.99 23.06
CA LYS A 133 -7.63 -9.41 23.03
C LYS A 133 -6.25 -9.62 22.40
N PHE A 134 -5.87 -8.79 21.41
CA PHE A 134 -4.60 -8.91 20.68
C PHE A 134 -3.51 -8.00 21.24
N ARG A 135 -3.76 -7.27 22.32
CA ARG A 135 -2.75 -6.45 22.97
C ARG A 135 -1.70 -7.31 23.64
N GLN A 136 -0.63 -7.62 22.92
CA GLN A 136 0.53 -8.41 23.40
C GLN A 136 1.79 -7.57 23.57
N VAL A 137 1.70 -6.25 23.36
CA VAL A 137 2.86 -5.35 23.28
C VAL A 137 2.72 -4.22 24.30
N CYS A 138 3.81 -3.92 24.99
CA CYS A 138 3.95 -2.72 25.81
C CYS A 138 4.81 -1.70 25.06
N PHE A 139 4.32 -0.48 24.94
CA PHE A 139 5.09 0.62 24.36
C PHE A 139 5.88 1.35 25.44
N ARG A 140 7.17 1.55 25.19
CA ARG A 140 8.05 2.38 26.01
C ARG A 140 8.67 3.45 25.13
N GLN A 141 8.48 4.72 25.48
CA GLN A 141 9.15 5.82 24.81
C GLN A 141 10.53 6.01 25.43
N ALA A 142 11.59 5.72 24.67
CA ALA A 142 12.99 5.83 25.13
C ALA A 142 13.56 7.23 24.96
N GLY A 143 12.84 8.15 24.30
CA GLY A 143 13.37 9.48 23.97
C GLY A 143 14.40 9.45 22.84
N THR A 144 15.33 10.41 22.86
CA THR A 144 16.42 10.50 21.89
C THR A 144 17.63 9.76 22.41
N LEU A 145 18.07 8.74 21.69
CA LEU A 145 19.27 7.97 22.00
C LEU A 145 20.39 8.33 21.02
N THR A 146 21.64 8.28 21.49
CA THR A 146 22.81 8.27 20.60
C THR A 146 22.97 6.89 19.97
N ASP A 147 23.73 6.79 18.88
CA ASP A 147 23.98 5.50 18.21
C ASP A 147 24.68 4.50 19.16
N GLU A 148 25.52 4.99 20.07
CA GLU A 148 26.22 4.20 21.10
C GLU A 148 25.22 3.65 22.13
N ALA A 149 24.38 4.52 22.69
CA ALA A 149 23.38 4.13 23.68
C ALA A 149 22.33 3.16 23.08
N LEU A 150 21.97 3.36 21.82
CA LEU A 150 21.09 2.44 21.11
C LEU A 150 21.76 1.07 20.92
N ALA A 151 23.01 1.03 20.51
CA ALA A 151 23.75 -0.23 20.33
C ALA A 151 23.92 -1.00 21.67
N GLU A 152 24.16 -0.30 22.77
CA GLU A 152 24.21 -0.89 24.11
C GLU A 152 22.85 -1.49 24.49
N GLU A 153 21.75 -0.74 24.30
CA GLU A 153 20.40 -1.23 24.62
C GLU A 153 20.01 -2.45 23.77
N LEU A 154 20.39 -2.48 22.49
CA LEU A 154 20.16 -3.61 21.60
C LEU A 154 20.98 -4.85 22.02
N SER A 155 22.23 -4.65 22.46
CA SER A 155 23.17 -5.73 22.81
C SER A 155 22.76 -6.55 24.02
N VAL A 156 21.93 -6.01 24.92
CA VAL A 156 21.44 -6.72 26.12
C VAL A 156 20.18 -7.54 25.86
N GLN A 157 19.59 -7.44 24.67
CA GLN A 157 18.39 -8.19 24.31
C GLN A 157 18.76 -9.54 23.68
N GLU A 158 18.06 -10.61 24.05
CA GLU A 158 18.26 -11.93 23.41
C GLU A 158 17.80 -11.93 21.95
N GLN A 159 16.70 -11.24 21.67
CA GLN A 159 16.12 -11.10 20.33
C GLN A 159 15.56 -9.68 20.18
N VAL A 160 16.02 -8.97 19.17
CA VAL A 160 15.58 -7.59 18.91
C VAL A 160 15.57 -7.30 17.41
N LEU A 161 14.58 -6.52 16.98
CA LEU A 161 14.52 -5.92 15.66
C LEU A 161 14.64 -4.41 15.81
N CYS A 162 15.66 -3.82 15.21
CA CYS A 162 15.86 -2.38 15.16
C CYS A 162 15.52 -1.87 13.75
N ILE A 163 14.53 -0.98 13.66
CA ILE A 163 14.13 -0.34 12.41
C ILE A 163 14.55 1.13 12.48
N VAL A 164 15.30 1.58 11.47
CA VAL A 164 15.79 2.95 11.36
C VAL A 164 15.41 3.58 10.01
N ASN A 165 15.46 4.90 9.93
CA ASN A 165 14.94 5.65 8.78
C ASN A 165 15.87 5.68 7.56
N SER A 166 17.10 5.18 7.65
CA SER A 166 18.05 5.21 6.53
C SER A 166 19.03 4.04 6.57
N ARG A 167 19.50 3.63 5.38
CA ARG A 167 20.55 2.61 5.23
C ARG A 167 21.82 2.98 5.98
N LYS A 168 22.20 4.26 5.95
CA LYS A 168 23.39 4.77 6.66
C LYS A 168 23.25 4.59 8.17
N ALA A 169 22.09 4.93 8.73
CA ALA A 169 21.82 4.73 10.16
C ALA A 169 21.88 3.24 10.53
N ALA A 170 21.27 2.38 9.72
CA ALA A 170 21.33 0.93 9.92
C ALA A 170 22.77 0.40 9.94
N GLN A 171 23.59 0.81 8.97
CA GLN A 171 25.02 0.45 8.92
C GLN A 171 25.82 0.97 10.13
N THR A 172 25.53 2.21 10.55
CA THR A 172 26.23 2.83 11.68
C THR A 172 25.95 2.09 12.99
N VAL A 173 24.68 1.76 13.25
CA VAL A 173 24.29 1.00 14.44
C VAL A 173 24.83 -0.43 14.37
N PHE A 174 24.68 -1.10 13.22
CA PHE A 174 25.16 -2.47 13.01
C PHE A 174 26.68 -2.61 13.23
N ALA A 175 27.48 -1.62 12.81
CA ALA A 175 28.93 -1.63 13.01
C ALA A 175 29.37 -1.61 14.50
N ARG A 176 28.46 -1.21 15.41
CA ARG A 176 28.69 -1.17 16.86
C ARG A 176 28.18 -2.41 17.59
N LEU A 177 27.43 -3.28 16.91
CA LEU A 177 26.90 -4.51 17.51
C LEU A 177 27.91 -5.66 17.41
N PRO A 178 27.83 -6.66 18.31
CA PRO A 178 28.57 -7.90 18.16
C PRO A 178 28.28 -8.55 16.82
N ARG A 179 29.33 -9.05 16.13
CA ARG A 179 29.16 -9.69 14.82
C ARG A 179 28.42 -11.03 14.89
N GLU A 180 28.61 -11.74 16.00
CA GLU A 180 27.96 -13.02 16.21
C GLU A 180 26.49 -12.81 16.59
N GLY A 181 25.59 -13.41 15.81
CA GLY A 181 24.14 -13.29 16.01
C GLY A 181 23.48 -12.01 15.51
N SER A 182 24.23 -11.05 14.94
CA SER A 182 23.68 -9.82 14.38
C SER A 182 23.56 -9.91 12.85
N PHE A 183 22.43 -9.46 12.33
CA PHE A 183 22.12 -9.47 10.88
C PHE A 183 21.71 -8.06 10.43
N HIS A 184 22.10 -7.69 9.21
CA HIS A 184 21.77 -6.42 8.61
C HIS A 184 21.06 -6.65 7.28
N LEU A 185 19.90 -6.02 7.13
CA LEU A 185 19.10 -6.00 5.91
C LEU A 185 19.10 -4.57 5.34
N SER A 186 19.59 -4.40 4.11
CA SER A 186 19.64 -3.09 3.43
C SER A 186 19.41 -3.23 1.92
#